data_9332fd44c88e8258ff96415a939a988d
#
_entry.id   9332fd44c88e8258ff96415a939a988d
#
_cell.length_a   1.000
_cell.length_b   1.000
_cell.length_c   1.000
_cell.angle_alpha   90.00
_cell.angle_beta   90.00
_cell.angle_gamma   90.00
#
_symmetry.space_group_name_H-M   'P 1'
#
loop_
_entity.id
_entity.type
_entity.pdbx_description
1 polymer ?
#
loop_
_entity_poly.entity_id
_entity_poly.type
_entity_poly.pdbx_seq_one_letter_code
_entity_poly.pdbx_strand_id
1 'polypeptide(L)'
;MKEDGLRRTLALMLLAVGLLTLGASPAGAITGNYQQDFAHSYVGLVAFYDANGTFTHRCSGSLIAPSVLLTAGHCTDATTGATQARIWFEHDAGVGFDPDTGTPAPSGYPDSGGVTSHTLYNYGFANFGGFPDTHDVGLVILDQPITGSRYASQFTSFPALATEGSLDGLAKKRGQQDVTFTVSGYGLSLVNPVKSVSFRERLTAAEKLNNLGNSLTDGFNIQTSASPGNGRGGTCSGDSGGPLLSSSTDVIVAVNSFGLNDNCRGNDFMYRVDRGAVLSWILAHSPASERSLIQIVSL
;
A
#
# COMPACT_ATOMS: atom_id res chain seq x y z
N MET A 1 62.80 -8.84 8.22
CA MET A 1 62.14 -7.67 7.60
C MET A 1 61.20 -7.97 6.38
N LYS A 2 61.32 -9.12 5.69
CA LYS A 2 60.41 -9.46 4.54
C LYS A 2 59.11 -10.16 4.96
N GLU A 3 59.07 -10.87 6.08
CA GLU A 3 57.88 -11.61 6.53
C GLU A 3 56.79 -10.73 7.16
N ASP A 4 57.19 -9.63 7.84
CA ASP A 4 56.23 -8.73 8.46
C ASP A 4 55.41 -7.90 7.45
N GLY A 5 55.98 -7.62 6.28
CA GLY A 5 55.29 -6.95 5.20
C GLY A 5 54.19 -7.82 4.58
N LEU A 6 54.45 -9.11 4.39
CA LEU A 6 53.49 -10.07 3.80
C LEU A 6 52.29 -10.31 4.75
N ARG A 7 52.54 -10.42 6.07
CA ARG A 7 51.49 -10.61 7.07
C ARG A 7 50.56 -9.38 7.19
N ARG A 8 51.14 -8.18 7.09
CA ARG A 8 50.36 -6.90 7.11
C ARG A 8 49.51 -6.75 5.84
N THR A 9 50.05 -7.15 4.67
CA THR A 9 49.28 -7.09 3.41
C THR A 9 48.14 -8.11 3.38
N LEU A 10 48.38 -9.35 3.89
CA LEU A 10 47.31 -10.33 4.02
C LEU A 10 46.22 -9.93 5.00
N ALA A 11 46.61 -9.33 6.15
CA ALA A 11 45.63 -8.83 7.13
C ALA A 11 44.77 -7.68 6.58
N LEU A 12 45.36 -6.78 5.79
CA LEU A 12 44.65 -5.70 5.12
C LEU A 12 43.72 -6.19 4.00
N MET A 13 44.10 -7.21 3.26
CA MET A 13 43.22 -7.84 2.27
C MET A 13 42.07 -8.61 2.90
N LEU A 14 42.29 -9.30 4.02
CA LEU A 14 41.21 -9.97 4.75
C LEU A 14 40.24 -8.96 5.41
N LEU A 15 40.73 -7.81 5.85
CA LEU A 15 39.85 -6.72 6.35
C LEU A 15 39.03 -6.09 5.21
N ALA A 16 39.63 -5.92 4.02
CA ALA A 16 38.94 -5.36 2.85
C ALA A 16 37.87 -6.32 2.29
N VAL A 17 38.11 -7.63 2.33
CA VAL A 17 37.09 -8.63 1.93
C VAL A 17 35.98 -8.76 2.95
N GLY A 18 36.26 -8.57 4.25
CA GLY A 18 35.25 -8.58 5.31
C GLY A 18 34.31 -7.36 5.29
N LEU A 19 34.71 -6.22 4.70
CA LEU A 19 33.85 -5.01 4.56
C LEU A 19 32.98 -5.03 3.30
N LEU A 20 33.19 -5.95 2.37
CA LEU A 20 32.39 -6.08 1.14
C LEU A 20 31.13 -6.97 1.29
N THR A 21 30.91 -7.54 2.47
CA THR A 21 29.66 -8.23 2.82
C THR A 21 28.67 -7.36 3.59
N LEU A 22 28.71 -6.05 3.41
CA LEU A 22 27.58 -5.19 3.76
C LEU A 22 26.44 -5.58 2.84
N GLY A 23 25.54 -6.40 3.37
CA GLY A 23 24.44 -6.99 2.67
C GLY A 23 23.72 -5.98 1.79
N ALA A 24 23.54 -6.32 0.54
CA ALA A 24 22.52 -5.69 -0.28
C ALA A 24 21.20 -5.84 0.49
N SER A 25 20.69 -4.76 1.03
CA SER A 25 19.35 -4.75 1.59
C SER A 25 18.41 -5.18 0.49
N PRO A 26 17.54 -6.17 0.72
CA PRO A 26 16.54 -6.54 -0.26
C PRO A 26 15.74 -5.28 -0.61
N ALA A 27 15.52 -5.08 -1.87
CA ALA A 27 14.75 -3.97 -2.37
C ALA A 27 13.26 -4.30 -2.21
N GLY A 28 12.52 -3.45 -1.55
CA GLY A 28 11.11 -3.67 -1.19
C GLY A 28 10.14 -2.61 -1.76
N ALA A 29 8.84 -2.72 -1.55
CA ALA A 29 7.77 -1.78 -1.96
C ALA A 29 7.84 -0.46 -1.19
N ILE A 30 7.23 0.66 -1.66
CA ILE A 30 7.37 2.02 -1.11
C ILE A 30 8.78 2.62 -1.31
N THR A 31 8.86 3.88 -1.74
CA THR A 31 10.12 4.52 -2.13
C THR A 31 10.73 5.39 -1.04
N GLY A 32 12.02 5.63 -1.12
CA GLY A 32 12.75 6.53 -0.21
C GLY A 32 13.20 5.82 1.07
N ASN A 33 12.89 6.39 2.23
CA ASN A 33 13.25 5.80 3.52
C ASN A 33 12.14 4.88 4.02
N TYR A 34 12.02 3.73 3.41
CA TYR A 34 11.08 2.68 3.79
C TYR A 34 11.67 1.69 4.79
N GLN A 35 10.80 0.95 5.43
CA GLN A 35 11.13 -0.19 6.29
C GLN A 35 10.25 -1.40 5.93
N GLN A 36 10.72 -2.59 6.26
CA GLN A 36 9.89 -3.79 6.19
C GLN A 36 8.71 -3.67 7.16
N ASP A 37 7.50 -3.95 6.68
CA ASP A 37 6.28 -3.80 7.47
C ASP A 37 5.81 -5.14 8.03
N PHE A 38 6.11 -5.37 9.28
CA PHE A 38 5.59 -6.52 10.04
C PHE A 38 4.40 -6.13 10.94
N ALA A 39 4.14 -4.83 11.11
CA ALA A 39 3.10 -4.35 12.02
C ALA A 39 1.70 -4.43 11.40
N HIS A 40 1.56 -4.05 10.12
CA HIS A 40 0.26 -3.93 9.46
C HIS A 40 -0.07 -5.20 8.67
N SER A 41 -0.14 -6.35 9.35
CA SER A 41 -0.40 -7.66 8.72
C SER A 41 -1.73 -7.72 7.95
N TYR A 42 -2.66 -6.80 8.22
CA TYR A 42 -3.94 -6.65 7.52
C TYR A 42 -3.83 -5.99 6.14
N VAL A 43 -2.68 -5.41 5.81
CA VAL A 43 -2.42 -4.91 4.45
C VAL A 43 -2.03 -6.08 3.56
N GLY A 44 -2.73 -6.24 2.46
CA GLY A 44 -2.56 -7.33 1.49
C GLY A 44 -2.12 -6.85 0.11
N LEU A 45 -1.34 -7.68 -0.58
CA LEU A 45 -1.14 -7.59 -2.01
C LEU A 45 -2.40 -8.08 -2.72
N VAL A 46 -2.91 -7.30 -3.65
CA VAL A 46 -4.10 -7.64 -4.45
C VAL A 46 -3.71 -7.74 -5.92
N ALA A 47 -3.78 -8.92 -6.49
CA ALA A 47 -3.68 -9.13 -7.94
C ALA A 47 -5.09 -9.31 -8.52
N PHE A 48 -5.37 -8.58 -9.60
CA PHE A 48 -6.65 -8.59 -10.29
C PHE A 48 -6.55 -9.37 -11.60
N TYR A 49 -7.64 -10.03 -11.96
CA TYR A 49 -7.72 -10.90 -13.13
C TYR A 49 -9.05 -10.67 -13.87
N ASP A 50 -9.02 -10.90 -15.18
CA ASP A 50 -10.23 -10.92 -16.01
C ASP A 50 -11.05 -12.20 -15.79
N ALA A 51 -12.18 -12.32 -16.51
CA ALA A 51 -13.06 -13.48 -16.43
C ALA A 51 -12.41 -14.80 -16.91
N ASN A 52 -11.32 -14.73 -17.66
CA ASN A 52 -10.55 -15.88 -18.13
C ASN A 52 -9.40 -16.27 -17.18
N GLY A 53 -9.23 -15.52 -16.08
CA GLY A 53 -8.12 -15.70 -15.17
C GLY A 53 -6.79 -15.07 -15.66
N THR A 54 -6.85 -14.18 -16.66
CA THR A 54 -5.68 -13.44 -17.12
C THR A 54 -5.42 -12.27 -16.18
N PHE A 55 -4.18 -12.13 -15.73
CA PHE A 55 -3.75 -11.01 -14.90
C PHE A 55 -3.97 -9.67 -15.63
N THR A 56 -4.58 -8.72 -14.95
CA THR A 56 -4.79 -7.36 -15.46
C THR A 56 -3.85 -6.35 -14.81
N HIS A 57 -3.88 -6.26 -13.49
CA HIS A 57 -3.06 -5.33 -12.72
C HIS A 57 -2.99 -5.75 -11.25
N ARG A 58 -2.26 -5.00 -10.45
CA ARG A 58 -2.11 -5.21 -9.00
C ARG A 58 -2.27 -3.91 -8.23
N CYS A 59 -2.69 -4.06 -6.99
CA CYS A 59 -2.82 -3.00 -6.00
C CYS A 59 -2.45 -3.53 -4.61
N SER A 60 -2.61 -2.67 -3.62
CA SER A 60 -2.62 -3.00 -2.20
C SER A 60 -4.02 -2.77 -1.63
N GLY A 61 -4.30 -3.28 -0.44
CA GLY A 61 -5.57 -3.04 0.24
C GLY A 61 -5.49 -3.42 1.71
N SER A 62 -6.46 -2.99 2.49
CA SER A 62 -6.55 -3.24 3.93
C SER A 62 -7.77 -4.06 4.29
N LEU A 63 -7.60 -5.19 4.96
CA LEU A 63 -8.70 -5.99 5.46
C LEU A 63 -9.31 -5.30 6.69
N ILE A 64 -10.51 -4.77 6.58
CA ILE A 64 -11.21 -4.00 7.62
C ILE A 64 -12.31 -4.77 8.34
N ALA A 65 -12.66 -5.97 7.83
CA ALA A 65 -13.59 -6.93 8.42
C ALA A 65 -13.26 -8.32 7.85
N PRO A 66 -13.83 -9.42 8.38
CA PRO A 66 -13.45 -10.78 7.97
C PRO A 66 -13.48 -11.08 6.47
N SER A 67 -14.36 -10.42 5.70
CA SER A 67 -14.39 -10.58 4.24
C SER A 67 -14.32 -9.26 3.47
N VAL A 68 -14.10 -8.12 4.15
CA VAL A 68 -14.13 -6.78 3.52
C VAL A 68 -12.72 -6.22 3.43
N LEU A 69 -12.20 -6.10 2.22
CA LEU A 69 -10.92 -5.47 1.93
C LEU A 69 -11.16 -4.12 1.26
N LEU A 70 -10.68 -3.05 1.89
CA LEU A 70 -10.69 -1.68 1.39
C LEU A 70 -9.50 -1.46 0.47
N THR A 71 -9.74 -0.87 -0.70
CA THR A 71 -8.72 -0.52 -1.70
C THR A 71 -9.11 0.77 -2.44
N ALA A 72 -8.40 1.14 -3.50
CA ALA A 72 -8.76 2.27 -4.36
C ALA A 72 -9.82 1.91 -5.40
N GLY A 73 -10.61 2.90 -5.82
CA GLY A 73 -11.63 2.73 -6.85
C GLY A 73 -11.04 2.37 -8.21
N HIS A 74 -9.91 2.97 -8.58
CA HIS A 74 -9.24 2.63 -9.83
C HIS A 74 -8.73 1.18 -9.88
N CYS A 75 -8.52 0.54 -8.73
CA CYS A 75 -8.18 -0.88 -8.65
C CYS A 75 -9.38 -1.79 -8.97
N THR A 76 -10.59 -1.35 -8.64
CA THR A 76 -11.84 -2.09 -8.85
C THR A 76 -12.65 -1.57 -10.05
N ASP A 77 -12.04 -0.71 -10.88
CA ASP A 77 -12.70 -0.14 -12.04
C ASP A 77 -12.92 -1.21 -13.11
N ALA A 78 -14.18 -1.37 -13.53
CA ALA A 78 -14.59 -2.33 -14.56
C ALA A 78 -13.90 -2.09 -15.91
N THR A 79 -13.44 -0.86 -16.20
CA THR A 79 -12.73 -0.56 -17.45
C THR A 79 -11.37 -1.24 -17.55
N THR A 80 -10.81 -1.71 -16.44
CA THR A 80 -9.58 -2.54 -16.42
C THR A 80 -9.80 -3.95 -16.96
N GLY A 81 -11.06 -4.39 -17.09
CA GLY A 81 -11.44 -5.75 -17.44
C GLY A 81 -11.39 -6.73 -16.24
N ALA A 82 -10.98 -6.28 -15.07
CA ALA A 82 -10.92 -7.13 -13.87
C ALA A 82 -12.33 -7.51 -13.40
N THR A 83 -12.52 -8.79 -13.10
CA THR A 83 -13.76 -9.35 -12.56
C THR A 83 -13.53 -10.16 -11.29
N GLN A 84 -12.29 -10.44 -10.97
CA GLN A 84 -11.90 -11.22 -9.80
C GLN A 84 -10.55 -10.75 -9.26
N ALA A 85 -10.28 -11.08 -8.01
CA ALA A 85 -9.03 -10.76 -7.32
C ALA A 85 -8.50 -11.94 -6.53
N ARG A 86 -7.19 -11.94 -6.29
CA ARG A 86 -6.51 -12.84 -5.36
C ARG A 86 -5.64 -12.02 -4.44
N ILE A 87 -5.71 -12.29 -3.14
CA ILE A 87 -5.09 -11.49 -2.10
C ILE A 87 -4.15 -12.36 -1.26
N TRP A 88 -2.95 -11.83 -1.00
CA TRP A 88 -1.95 -12.41 -0.10
C TRP A 88 -1.64 -11.45 1.03
N PHE A 89 -1.47 -12.00 2.25
CA PHE A 89 -1.18 -11.23 3.46
C PHE A 89 0.18 -11.60 4.08
N GLU A 90 0.99 -12.41 3.41
CA GLU A 90 2.37 -12.63 3.82
C GLU A 90 3.19 -11.35 3.71
N HIS A 91 4.21 -11.22 4.55
CA HIS A 91 5.18 -10.12 4.43
C HIS A 91 5.85 -10.14 3.06
N ASP A 92 6.31 -11.29 2.59
CA ASP A 92 6.72 -11.54 1.21
C ASP A 92 5.65 -12.42 0.52
N ALA A 93 4.74 -11.77 -0.18
CA ALA A 93 3.63 -12.42 -0.89
C ALA A 93 4.09 -13.13 -2.16
N GLY A 94 5.31 -12.89 -2.59
CA GLY A 94 5.87 -13.40 -3.84
C GLY A 94 7.03 -14.37 -3.63
N VAL A 95 7.05 -15.16 -2.56
CA VAL A 95 8.10 -16.20 -2.39
C VAL A 95 8.12 -17.10 -3.62
N GLY A 96 9.30 -17.19 -4.27
CA GLY A 96 9.47 -17.88 -5.54
C GLY A 96 9.13 -17.05 -6.77
N PHE A 97 8.63 -15.83 -6.63
CA PHE A 97 8.45 -14.87 -7.71
C PHE A 97 9.80 -14.25 -8.09
N ASP A 98 10.10 -14.26 -9.37
CA ASP A 98 11.26 -13.58 -9.93
C ASP A 98 10.79 -12.43 -10.83
N PRO A 99 10.93 -11.16 -10.38
CA PRO A 99 10.50 -10.02 -11.16
C PRO A 99 11.29 -9.82 -12.46
N ASP A 100 12.51 -10.36 -12.53
CA ASP A 100 13.35 -10.23 -13.73
C ASP A 100 12.97 -11.27 -14.80
N THR A 101 12.43 -12.42 -14.42
CA THR A 101 12.04 -13.50 -15.33
C THR A 101 10.54 -13.72 -15.45
N GLY A 102 9.73 -13.08 -14.59
CA GLY A 102 8.29 -13.25 -14.57
C GLY A 102 7.81 -14.62 -14.06
N THR A 103 8.70 -15.41 -13.44
CA THR A 103 8.31 -16.70 -12.84
C THR A 103 7.66 -16.51 -11.46
N PRO A 104 6.74 -17.39 -11.02
CA PRO A 104 6.36 -18.68 -11.59
C PRO A 104 5.31 -18.64 -12.71
N ALA A 105 4.54 -17.56 -12.86
CA ALA A 105 3.45 -17.45 -13.84
C ALA A 105 3.68 -16.27 -14.78
N PRO A 106 2.95 -16.18 -15.92
CA PRO A 106 3.02 -15.02 -16.81
C PRO A 106 2.74 -13.69 -16.11
N SER A 107 1.91 -13.69 -15.05
CA SER A 107 1.63 -12.53 -14.21
C SER A 107 2.78 -12.19 -13.24
N GLY A 108 3.70 -13.14 -13.01
CA GLY A 108 4.73 -13.05 -11.98
C GLY A 108 4.23 -13.29 -10.55
N TYR A 109 2.94 -13.57 -10.34
CA TYR A 109 2.39 -13.92 -9.03
C TYR A 109 2.08 -15.41 -8.94
N PRO A 110 2.06 -16.00 -7.71
CA PRO A 110 1.70 -17.41 -7.55
C PRO A 110 0.31 -17.71 -8.12
N ASP A 111 0.15 -18.84 -8.83
CA ASP A 111 -1.14 -19.29 -9.35
C ASP A 111 -2.07 -19.84 -8.27
N SER A 112 -1.51 -20.13 -7.10
CA SER A 112 -2.20 -20.74 -5.98
C SER A 112 -1.87 -20.03 -4.67
N GLY A 113 -2.60 -20.33 -3.63
CA GLY A 113 -2.49 -19.64 -2.34
C GLY A 113 -3.25 -18.29 -2.36
N GLY A 114 -3.10 -17.51 -1.30
CA GLY A 114 -3.91 -16.32 -1.11
C GLY A 114 -5.39 -16.67 -0.85
N VAL A 115 -6.22 -15.65 -0.81
CA VAL A 115 -7.68 -15.75 -0.78
C VAL A 115 -8.26 -15.12 -2.03
N THR A 116 -9.46 -15.57 -2.45
CA THR A 116 -10.09 -15.14 -3.70
C THR A 116 -11.29 -14.25 -3.47
N SER A 117 -11.60 -13.46 -4.47
CA SER A 117 -12.81 -12.64 -4.55
C SER A 117 -13.33 -12.61 -5.99
N HIS A 118 -14.66 -12.71 -6.13
CA HIS A 118 -15.40 -12.48 -7.36
C HIS A 118 -16.37 -11.30 -7.23
N THR A 119 -16.24 -10.51 -6.16
CA THR A 119 -17.09 -9.35 -5.88
C THR A 119 -16.24 -8.12 -5.66
N LEU A 120 -16.28 -7.22 -6.63
CA LEU A 120 -15.57 -5.96 -6.66
C LEU A 120 -16.55 -4.80 -6.68
N TYR A 121 -16.41 -3.82 -5.80
CA TYR A 121 -17.24 -2.62 -5.76
C TYR A 121 -16.38 -1.38 -5.98
N ASN A 122 -16.86 -0.46 -6.80
CA ASN A 122 -16.25 0.83 -7.10
C ASN A 122 -17.17 1.94 -6.59
N TYR A 123 -16.64 2.87 -5.80
CA TYR A 123 -17.39 4.01 -5.25
C TYR A 123 -17.84 5.02 -6.32
N GLY A 124 -17.25 4.96 -7.50
CA GLY A 124 -17.58 5.86 -8.60
C GLY A 124 -16.36 6.45 -9.29
N PHE A 125 -15.18 5.86 -9.11
CA PHE A 125 -14.01 6.26 -9.86
C PHE A 125 -14.28 6.13 -11.37
N ALA A 126 -14.00 7.17 -12.11
CA ALA A 126 -14.22 7.26 -13.55
C ALA A 126 -13.03 7.98 -14.24
N ASN A 127 -11.86 7.33 -14.19
CA ASN A 127 -10.62 7.79 -14.82
C ASN A 127 -10.33 9.29 -14.53
N PHE A 128 -10.37 9.66 -13.23
CA PHE A 128 -10.20 11.04 -12.74
C PHE A 128 -11.25 12.05 -13.26
N GLY A 129 -12.32 11.60 -13.88
CA GLY A 129 -13.48 12.44 -14.15
C GLY A 129 -14.06 12.97 -12.82
N GLY A 130 -14.36 14.26 -12.75
CA GLY A 130 -14.82 14.91 -11.51
C GLY A 130 -13.70 15.40 -10.57
N PHE A 131 -12.43 15.29 -10.98
CA PHE A 131 -11.30 15.81 -10.21
C PHE A 131 -11.56 17.23 -9.66
N PRO A 132 -11.26 17.52 -8.37
CA PRO A 132 -10.47 16.71 -7.44
C PRO A 132 -11.28 15.65 -6.65
N ASP A 133 -12.60 15.57 -6.80
CA ASP A 133 -13.40 14.49 -6.22
C ASP A 133 -13.39 13.27 -7.17
N THR A 134 -12.35 12.46 -7.04
CA THR A 134 -12.13 11.32 -7.93
C THR A 134 -12.94 10.08 -7.57
N HIS A 135 -13.61 10.08 -6.44
CA HIS A 135 -14.34 8.91 -5.90
C HIS A 135 -13.49 7.62 -5.82
N ASP A 136 -12.20 7.78 -5.55
CA ASP A 136 -11.21 6.70 -5.68
C ASP A 136 -11.17 5.77 -4.47
N VAL A 137 -12.30 5.12 -4.18
CA VAL A 137 -12.45 4.09 -3.15
C VAL A 137 -13.08 2.84 -3.76
N GLY A 138 -12.56 1.68 -3.42
CA GLY A 138 -13.06 0.38 -3.84
C GLY A 138 -13.15 -0.61 -2.68
N LEU A 139 -13.99 -1.64 -2.86
CA LEU A 139 -14.05 -2.79 -1.97
C LEU A 139 -13.86 -4.08 -2.77
N VAL A 140 -13.12 -5.00 -2.18
CA VAL A 140 -13.00 -6.38 -2.61
C VAL A 140 -13.63 -7.24 -1.52
N ILE A 141 -14.72 -7.94 -1.84
CA ILE A 141 -15.38 -8.83 -0.88
C ILE A 141 -14.87 -10.25 -1.10
N LEU A 142 -14.20 -10.81 -0.10
CA LEU A 142 -13.64 -12.14 -0.17
C LEU A 142 -14.76 -13.18 -0.34
N ASP A 143 -14.51 -14.21 -1.15
CA ASP A 143 -15.45 -15.32 -1.36
C ASP A 143 -15.73 -16.10 -0.08
N GLN A 144 -14.74 -16.13 0.84
CA GLN A 144 -14.85 -16.72 2.17
C GLN A 144 -14.20 -15.79 3.19
N PRO A 145 -14.77 -15.65 4.39
CA PRO A 145 -14.13 -14.88 5.45
C PRO A 145 -12.71 -15.36 5.74
N ILE A 146 -11.80 -14.42 6.03
CA ILE A 146 -10.39 -14.71 6.30
C ILE A 146 -10.20 -15.71 7.44
N THR A 147 -11.12 -15.75 8.38
CA THR A 147 -11.12 -16.68 9.52
C THR A 147 -11.22 -18.16 9.13
N GLY A 148 -11.68 -18.45 7.92
CA GLY A 148 -11.69 -19.79 7.31
C GLY A 148 -10.47 -20.10 6.47
N SER A 149 -9.52 -19.20 6.35
CA SER A 149 -8.33 -19.34 5.51
C SER A 149 -7.08 -19.71 6.31
N ARG A 150 -5.98 -19.95 5.60
CA ARG A 150 -4.64 -20.14 6.21
C ARG A 150 -4.15 -18.94 7.01
N TYR A 151 -4.75 -17.78 6.83
CA TYR A 151 -4.40 -16.54 7.54
C TYR A 151 -5.19 -16.35 8.84
N ALA A 152 -6.08 -17.25 9.21
CA ALA A 152 -6.99 -17.12 10.37
C ALA A 152 -6.29 -16.71 11.66
N SER A 153 -5.08 -17.24 11.90
CA SER A 153 -4.30 -16.93 13.11
C SER A 153 -3.60 -15.55 13.08
N GLN A 154 -3.53 -14.89 11.93
CA GLN A 154 -2.90 -13.57 11.80
C GLN A 154 -3.85 -12.43 12.20
N PHE A 155 -5.17 -12.68 12.14
CA PHE A 155 -6.18 -11.65 12.31
C PHE A 155 -6.96 -11.84 13.61
N THR A 156 -6.44 -11.25 14.68
CA THR A 156 -7.15 -11.15 15.97
C THR A 156 -8.01 -9.90 16.07
N SER A 157 -7.72 -8.88 15.23
CA SER A 157 -8.47 -7.63 15.12
C SER A 157 -8.28 -7.06 13.71
N PHE A 158 -9.15 -6.13 13.33
CA PHE A 158 -9.07 -5.38 12.07
C PHE A 158 -8.81 -3.90 12.37
N PRO A 159 -8.13 -3.16 11.46
CA PRO A 159 -7.90 -1.74 11.63
C PRO A 159 -9.22 -0.97 11.61
N ALA A 160 -9.27 0.12 12.35
CA ALA A 160 -10.41 1.01 12.35
C ALA A 160 -10.31 2.04 11.22
N LEU A 161 -11.45 2.55 10.76
CA LEU A 161 -11.56 3.73 9.90
C LEU A 161 -11.73 4.98 10.78
N ALA A 162 -11.23 6.12 10.31
CA ALA A 162 -11.46 7.40 10.98
C ALA A 162 -12.94 7.83 10.88
N THR A 163 -13.50 8.36 11.97
CA THR A 163 -14.84 8.93 11.95
C THR A 163 -14.92 10.15 11.03
N GLU A 164 -16.14 10.47 10.59
CA GLU A 164 -16.40 11.59 9.68
C GLU A 164 -15.78 12.89 10.17
N GLY A 165 -15.07 13.58 9.26
CA GLY A 165 -14.47 14.89 9.50
C GLY A 165 -13.22 14.87 10.39
N SER A 166 -12.68 13.71 10.75
CA SER A 166 -11.50 13.61 11.62
C SER A 166 -10.30 14.42 11.13
N LEU A 167 -10.17 14.60 9.82
CA LEU A 167 -9.05 15.34 9.21
C LEU A 167 -9.33 16.83 9.01
N ASP A 168 -10.56 17.29 9.14
CA ASP A 168 -10.93 18.69 8.82
C ASP A 168 -10.17 19.70 9.66
N GLY A 169 -9.90 19.37 10.92
CA GLY A 169 -9.08 20.19 11.82
C GLY A 169 -7.61 20.34 11.39
N LEU A 170 -7.13 19.50 10.48
CA LEU A 170 -5.78 19.56 9.94
C LEU A 170 -5.65 20.48 8.73
N ALA A 171 -6.75 21.03 8.20
CA ALA A 171 -6.78 21.99 7.09
C ALA A 171 -6.27 23.37 7.53
N LYS A 172 -5.01 23.45 8.00
CA LYS A 172 -4.37 24.68 8.46
C LYS A 172 -3.54 25.33 7.36
N LYS A 173 -3.03 26.53 7.61
CA LYS A 173 -2.15 27.23 6.66
C LYS A 173 -0.90 26.40 6.36
N ARG A 174 -0.48 26.39 5.08
CA ARG A 174 0.71 25.69 4.61
C ARG A 174 1.92 25.99 5.50
N GLY A 175 2.67 24.94 5.86
CA GLY A 175 3.88 25.05 6.66
C GLY A 175 3.69 25.11 8.17
N GLN A 176 2.44 25.11 8.67
CA GLN A 176 2.14 25.15 10.11
C GLN A 176 1.77 23.77 10.68
N GLN A 177 1.80 22.72 9.84
CA GLN A 177 1.45 21.38 10.27
C GLN A 177 2.71 20.52 10.38
N ASP A 178 2.84 19.82 11.47
CA ASP A 178 3.83 18.76 11.64
C ASP A 178 3.15 17.42 11.86
N VAL A 179 2.13 17.16 11.03
CA VAL A 179 1.38 15.91 11.05
C VAL A 179 2.06 14.91 10.12
N THR A 180 2.32 13.74 10.65
CA THR A 180 2.90 12.62 9.94
C THR A 180 1.91 11.47 9.89
N PHE A 181 1.83 10.84 8.74
CA PHE A 181 1.07 9.63 8.48
C PHE A 181 2.02 8.47 8.20
N THR A 182 1.50 7.26 8.25
CA THR A 182 2.19 6.05 7.85
C THR A 182 1.49 5.46 6.63
N VAL A 183 2.25 5.10 5.61
CA VAL A 183 1.76 4.35 4.45
C VAL A 183 2.27 2.92 4.50
N SER A 184 1.47 1.98 3.99
CA SER A 184 1.86 0.58 3.86
C SER A 184 1.35 0.00 2.53
N GLY A 185 2.17 -0.83 1.88
CA GLY A 185 1.79 -1.44 0.60
C GLY A 185 2.84 -2.39 0.01
N TYR A 186 2.53 -2.87 -1.19
CA TYR A 186 3.32 -3.85 -1.94
C TYR A 186 3.77 -3.33 -3.32
N GLY A 187 3.86 -2.03 -3.49
CA GLY A 187 4.23 -1.39 -4.75
C GLY A 187 5.73 -1.45 -5.08
N LEU A 188 6.15 -0.60 -5.98
CA LEU A 188 7.57 -0.43 -6.34
C LEU A 188 8.33 0.31 -5.25
N SER A 189 9.52 -0.15 -4.91
CA SER A 189 10.36 0.45 -3.87
C SER A 189 11.48 1.33 -4.39
N LEU A 190 11.94 1.11 -5.59
CA LEU A 190 13.00 1.89 -6.20
C LEU A 190 12.65 2.17 -7.66
N VAL A 191 12.38 3.44 -7.97
CA VAL A 191 12.37 3.90 -9.34
C VAL A 191 13.69 4.59 -9.59
N ASN A 192 14.64 3.82 -10.10
CA ASN A 192 15.82 4.36 -10.75
C ASN A 192 15.53 4.37 -12.25
N PRO A 193 15.99 5.35 -13.04
CA PRO A 193 15.81 5.33 -14.49
C PRO A 193 16.28 4.05 -15.19
N VAL A 194 16.96 3.16 -14.48
CA VAL A 194 17.53 1.92 -15.02
C VAL A 194 16.96 0.64 -14.42
N LYS A 195 16.29 0.65 -13.25
CA LYS A 195 15.78 -0.59 -12.63
C LYS A 195 14.60 -0.34 -11.69
N SER A 196 13.49 -1.02 -11.96
CA SER A 196 12.36 -1.15 -11.03
C SER A 196 12.56 -2.38 -10.16
N VAL A 197 12.28 -2.29 -8.87
CA VAL A 197 12.46 -3.41 -7.94
C VAL A 197 11.21 -3.64 -7.11
N SER A 198 10.84 -4.90 -7.00
CA SER A 198 9.87 -5.54 -6.12
C SER A 198 8.40 -5.09 -6.20
N PHE A 199 7.52 -6.06 -6.19
CA PHE A 199 6.07 -5.94 -6.10
C PHE A 199 5.50 -7.02 -5.17
N ARG A 200 6.20 -7.39 -4.11
CA ARG A 200 5.85 -8.58 -3.35
C ARG A 200 6.04 -8.46 -1.84
N GLU A 201 6.92 -7.57 -1.39
CA GLU A 201 7.17 -7.36 0.03
C GLU A 201 6.31 -6.21 0.55
N ARG A 202 5.70 -6.40 1.73
CA ARG A 202 4.98 -5.32 2.40
C ARG A 202 5.97 -4.40 3.07
N LEU A 203 5.92 -3.11 2.68
CA LEU A 203 6.73 -2.06 3.25
C LEU A 203 5.90 -0.94 3.83
N THR A 204 6.56 -0.13 4.64
CA THR A 204 5.98 1.04 5.27
C THR A 204 6.95 2.21 5.26
N ALA A 205 6.40 3.43 5.21
CA ALA A 205 7.15 4.67 5.36
C ALA A 205 6.30 5.75 6.03
N ALA A 206 7.01 6.75 6.59
CA ALA A 206 6.38 7.94 7.11
C ALA A 206 6.23 9.00 6.01
N GLU A 207 5.07 9.63 5.94
CA GLU A 207 4.78 10.75 5.04
C GLU A 207 4.26 11.96 5.81
N LYS A 208 4.67 13.16 5.41
CA LYS A 208 4.21 14.40 6.04
C LYS A 208 3.01 14.97 5.30
N LEU A 209 2.02 15.45 6.06
CA LEU A 209 0.92 16.23 5.51
C LEU A 209 1.44 17.52 4.86
N ASN A 210 1.09 17.73 3.60
CA ASN A 210 1.36 18.96 2.87
C ASN A 210 0.13 19.85 2.76
N ASN A 211 -1.02 19.29 2.36
CA ASN A 211 -2.22 20.08 2.14
C ASN A 211 -3.51 19.22 2.14
N LEU A 212 -4.64 19.85 2.49
CA LEU A 212 -5.99 19.28 2.43
C LEU A 212 -6.97 20.14 1.63
N GLY A 213 -6.64 21.40 1.33
CA GLY A 213 -7.61 22.37 0.83
C GLY A 213 -7.12 23.20 -0.38
N ASN A 214 -6.11 22.73 -1.14
CA ASN A 214 -5.73 23.36 -2.38
C ASN A 214 -6.60 22.85 -3.56
N SER A 215 -6.39 23.38 -4.75
CA SER A 215 -7.15 22.99 -5.96
C SER A 215 -6.98 21.53 -6.39
N LEU A 216 -5.96 20.84 -5.89
CA LEU A 216 -5.72 19.41 -6.16
C LEU A 216 -6.34 18.50 -5.10
N THR A 217 -6.67 19.04 -3.94
CA THR A 217 -7.21 18.26 -2.82
C THR A 217 -8.67 18.59 -2.53
N ASP A 218 -9.02 19.86 -2.47
CA ASP A 218 -10.36 20.43 -2.21
C ASP A 218 -11.16 19.69 -1.12
N GLY A 219 -10.46 19.22 -0.07
CA GLY A 219 -11.03 18.42 0.99
C GLY A 219 -11.38 16.97 0.63
N PHE A 220 -11.16 16.53 -0.60
CA PHE A 220 -11.37 15.13 -1.03
C PHE A 220 -10.12 14.29 -0.89
N ASN A 221 -8.97 14.88 -1.16
CA ASN A 221 -7.68 14.20 -1.09
C ASN A 221 -6.80 14.77 0.03
N ILE A 222 -5.91 13.95 0.55
CA ILE A 222 -4.77 14.35 1.37
C ILE A 222 -3.56 14.43 0.46
N GLN A 223 -2.90 15.58 0.42
CA GLN A 223 -1.59 15.70 -0.24
C GLN A 223 -0.50 15.51 0.80
N THR A 224 0.37 14.55 0.57
CA THR A 224 1.52 14.23 1.43
C THR A 224 2.84 14.42 0.70
N SER A 225 3.94 14.38 1.43
CA SER A 225 5.28 14.48 0.87
C SER A 225 5.90 13.10 0.71
N ALA A 226 6.15 12.70 -0.53
CA ALA A 226 6.88 11.50 -0.93
C ALA A 226 8.40 11.76 -1.10
N SER A 227 8.93 12.80 -0.48
CA SER A 227 10.35 13.14 -0.60
C SER A 227 11.20 12.34 0.38
N PRO A 228 12.30 11.68 -0.07
CA PRO A 228 13.19 10.92 0.81
C PRO A 228 14.01 11.78 1.77
N GLY A 229 13.98 13.12 1.61
CA GLY A 229 14.55 14.05 2.57
C GLY A 229 13.88 13.94 3.94
N ASN A 230 14.66 14.14 5.00
CA ASN A 230 14.18 14.10 6.39
C ASN A 230 13.65 12.73 6.87
N GLY A 231 14.20 11.62 6.35
CA GLY A 231 13.85 10.28 6.81
C GLY A 231 12.47 9.79 6.36
N ARG A 232 11.92 10.35 5.27
CA ARG A 232 10.58 10.01 4.75
C ARG A 232 10.66 9.19 3.48
N GLY A 233 9.59 8.47 3.21
CA GLY A 233 9.36 7.75 1.97
C GLY A 233 8.09 8.21 1.30
N GLY A 234 7.62 7.45 0.32
CA GLY A 234 6.39 7.71 -0.42
C GLY A 234 5.90 6.48 -1.15
N THR A 235 4.70 6.58 -1.69
CA THR A 235 4.05 5.50 -2.41
C THR A 235 4.47 5.44 -3.88
N CYS A 236 4.26 4.30 -4.53
CA CYS A 236 4.59 4.08 -5.93
C CYS A 236 3.57 3.13 -6.59
N SER A 237 3.77 2.81 -7.86
CA SER A 237 2.92 1.88 -8.61
C SER A 237 2.77 0.55 -7.88
N GLY A 238 1.55 0.14 -7.58
CA GLY A 238 1.21 -1.06 -6.82
C GLY A 238 0.88 -0.81 -5.34
N ASP A 239 1.23 0.37 -4.77
CA ASP A 239 0.76 0.79 -3.46
C ASP A 239 -0.68 1.34 -3.51
N SER A 240 -1.24 1.53 -4.70
CA SER A 240 -2.63 1.92 -4.94
C SER A 240 -3.60 1.15 -4.06
N GLY A 241 -4.49 1.85 -3.33
CA GLY A 241 -5.44 1.26 -2.40
C GLY A 241 -4.86 0.84 -1.05
N GLY A 242 -3.55 0.88 -0.86
CA GLY A 242 -2.92 0.73 0.45
C GLY A 242 -3.35 1.85 1.40
N PRO A 243 -3.30 1.65 2.72
CA PRO A 243 -3.79 2.61 3.69
C PRO A 243 -2.84 3.79 3.88
N LEU A 244 -3.43 4.96 4.12
CA LEU A 244 -2.81 6.03 4.86
C LEU A 244 -3.30 5.94 6.31
N LEU A 245 -2.39 5.74 7.23
CA LEU A 245 -2.67 5.54 8.65
C LEU A 245 -2.31 6.79 9.46
N SER A 246 -3.11 7.14 10.43
CA SER A 246 -2.70 8.09 11.46
C SER A 246 -1.54 7.48 12.26
N SER A 247 -0.35 8.10 12.21
CA SER A 247 0.85 7.55 12.85
C SER A 247 0.75 7.45 14.38
N SER A 248 -0.25 8.06 14.99
CA SER A 248 -0.47 8.01 16.45
C SER A 248 -1.41 6.88 16.88
N THR A 249 -2.27 6.37 15.98
CA THR A 249 -3.37 5.46 16.33
C THR A 249 -3.52 4.27 15.39
N ASP A 250 -2.79 4.19 14.28
CA ASP A 250 -2.93 3.21 13.20
C ASP A 250 -4.35 3.12 12.59
N VAL A 251 -5.12 4.20 12.72
CA VAL A 251 -6.46 4.32 12.12
C VAL A 251 -6.33 4.70 10.66
N ILE A 252 -7.05 4.03 9.78
CA ILE A 252 -7.08 4.34 8.34
C ILE A 252 -7.84 5.64 8.12
N VAL A 253 -7.17 6.64 7.54
CA VAL A 253 -7.74 7.96 7.24
C VAL A 253 -7.99 8.16 5.74
N ALA A 254 -7.26 7.45 4.89
CA ALA A 254 -7.38 7.53 3.43
C ALA A 254 -6.83 6.27 2.77
N VAL A 255 -7.05 6.14 1.47
CA VAL A 255 -6.43 5.13 0.61
C VAL A 255 -5.54 5.78 -0.42
N ASN A 256 -4.40 5.15 -0.72
CA ASN A 256 -3.46 5.65 -1.73
C ASN A 256 -4.12 5.68 -3.11
N SER A 257 -4.08 6.84 -3.77
CA SER A 257 -4.79 7.10 -5.01
C SER A 257 -3.82 7.35 -6.18
N PHE A 258 -3.08 8.46 -6.18
CA PHE A 258 -2.20 8.80 -7.30
C PHE A 258 -0.99 9.63 -6.89
N GLY A 259 0.04 9.60 -7.72
CA GLY A 259 1.18 10.53 -7.71
C GLY A 259 1.20 11.40 -8.96
N LEU A 260 2.01 12.47 -8.96
CA LEU A 260 2.09 13.40 -10.10
C LEU A 260 3.19 13.04 -11.11
N ASN A 261 3.98 12.02 -10.85
CA ASN A 261 5.07 11.60 -11.74
C ASN A 261 5.42 10.11 -11.56
N ASP A 262 5.95 9.53 -12.62
CA ASP A 262 6.32 8.12 -12.68
C ASP A 262 7.57 7.76 -11.86
N ASN A 263 8.26 8.76 -11.31
CA ASN A 263 9.44 8.56 -10.46
C ASN A 263 9.08 8.36 -8.98
N CYS A 264 7.79 8.39 -8.63
CA CYS A 264 7.27 8.22 -7.28
C CYS A 264 7.98 9.14 -6.26
N ARG A 265 8.10 10.41 -6.60
CA ARG A 265 8.74 11.44 -5.79
C ARG A 265 7.91 12.72 -5.75
N GLY A 266 8.09 13.48 -4.69
CA GLY A 266 7.46 14.79 -4.54
C GLY A 266 6.22 14.75 -3.69
N ASN A 267 5.06 14.47 -4.26
CA ASN A 267 3.79 14.44 -3.53
C ASN A 267 2.97 13.23 -3.94
N ASP A 268 2.38 12.60 -2.93
CA ASP A 268 1.36 11.58 -3.08
C ASP A 268 -0.01 12.16 -2.73
N PHE A 269 -1.05 11.58 -3.30
CA PHE A 269 -2.43 11.97 -3.07
C PHE A 269 -3.23 10.74 -2.64
N MET A 270 -3.91 10.89 -1.49
CA MET A 270 -4.69 9.83 -0.87
C MET A 270 -6.15 10.27 -0.83
N TYR A 271 -7.06 9.44 -1.32
CA TYR A 271 -8.48 9.75 -1.24
C TYR A 271 -9.01 9.48 0.17
N ARG A 272 -9.66 10.49 0.77
CA ARG A 272 -10.12 10.46 2.17
C ARG A 272 -11.26 9.46 2.37
N VAL A 273 -11.11 8.59 3.37
CA VAL A 273 -12.19 7.67 3.80
C VAL A 273 -13.01 8.20 4.97
N ASP A 274 -12.54 9.25 5.69
CA ASP A 274 -13.25 9.92 6.78
C ASP A 274 -14.36 10.88 6.30
N ARG A 275 -14.94 10.64 5.14
CA ARG A 275 -16.07 11.36 4.57
C ARG A 275 -17.33 10.55 4.81
N GLY A 276 -18.40 11.19 5.33
CA GLY A 276 -19.64 10.51 5.68
C GLY A 276 -20.27 9.71 4.55
N ALA A 277 -20.21 10.22 3.30
CA ALA A 277 -20.69 9.52 2.13
C ALA A 277 -19.86 8.26 1.83
N VAL A 278 -18.53 8.31 2.00
CA VAL A 278 -17.62 7.17 1.81
C VAL A 278 -17.87 6.10 2.86
N LEU A 279 -17.91 6.49 4.15
CA LEU A 279 -18.19 5.58 5.26
C LEU A 279 -19.55 4.88 5.09
N SER A 280 -20.58 5.65 4.72
CA SER A 280 -21.92 5.10 4.46
C SER A 280 -21.91 4.12 3.30
N TRP A 281 -21.16 4.40 2.22
CA TRP A 281 -21.02 3.53 1.08
C TRP A 281 -20.26 2.24 1.43
N ILE A 282 -19.16 2.32 2.19
CA ILE A 282 -18.41 1.15 2.68
C ILE A 282 -19.34 0.23 3.47
N LEU A 283 -20.09 0.78 4.43
CA LEU A 283 -21.03 0.00 5.23
C LEU A 283 -22.14 -0.61 4.39
N ALA A 284 -22.68 0.14 3.42
CA ALA A 284 -23.77 -0.34 2.55
C ALA A 284 -23.35 -1.53 1.67
N HIS A 285 -22.10 -1.54 1.18
CA HIS A 285 -21.57 -2.58 0.29
C HIS A 285 -20.85 -3.71 1.05
N SER A 286 -20.71 -3.60 2.35
CA SER A 286 -20.21 -4.69 3.20
C SER A 286 -21.31 -5.70 3.51
N PRO A 287 -20.98 -7.00 3.68
CA PRO A 287 -21.93 -8.01 4.11
C PRO A 287 -22.66 -7.60 5.40
N ALA A 288 -23.98 -7.78 5.44
CA ALA A 288 -24.80 -7.31 6.56
C ALA A 288 -24.33 -7.86 7.92
N SER A 289 -23.80 -9.09 7.94
CA SER A 289 -23.24 -9.74 9.13
C SER A 289 -21.93 -9.12 9.64
N GLU A 290 -21.23 -8.34 8.80
CA GLU A 290 -19.91 -7.79 9.12
C GLU A 290 -19.90 -6.28 9.33
N ARG A 291 -20.99 -5.58 9.02
CA ARG A 291 -21.08 -4.11 9.17
C ARG A 291 -20.77 -3.63 10.59
N SER A 292 -21.23 -4.36 11.60
CA SER A 292 -20.96 -4.05 13.01
C SER A 292 -19.53 -4.38 13.46
N LEU A 293 -18.77 -5.11 12.64
CA LEU A 293 -17.36 -5.44 12.90
C LEU A 293 -16.42 -4.37 12.34
N ILE A 294 -16.88 -3.56 11.38
CA ILE A 294 -16.11 -2.43 10.84
C ILE A 294 -16.09 -1.33 11.90
N GLN A 295 -14.93 -1.13 12.48
CA GLN A 295 -14.74 -0.13 13.52
C GLN A 295 -14.56 1.26 12.91
N ILE A 296 -15.28 2.26 13.45
CA ILE A 296 -15.13 3.67 13.07
C ILE A 296 -14.87 4.45 14.36
N VAL A 297 -13.70 5.10 14.45
CA VAL A 297 -13.21 5.72 15.68
C VAL A 297 -12.69 7.13 15.45
N SER A 298 -12.70 7.95 16.48
CA SER A 298 -12.05 9.27 16.45
C SER A 298 -10.53 9.12 16.52
N LEU A 299 -9.82 10.04 15.87
CA LEU A 299 -8.35 10.12 15.90
C LEU A 299 -7.83 10.69 17.22
#